data_e0e80ee88ba26fb4253925f23d90fc97
#
_entry.id   e0e80ee88ba26fb4253925f23d90fc97
#
_cell.length_a   1.000
_cell.length_b   1.000
_cell.length_c   1.000
_cell.angle_alpha   90.00
_cell.angle_beta   90.00
_cell.angle_gamma   90.00
#
_symmetry.space_group_name_H-M   'P 1'
#
loop_
_entity.id
_entity.type
_entity.pdbx_description
1 polymer ?
#
loop_
_entity_poly.entity_id
_entity_poly.type
_entity_poly.pdbx_seq_one_letter_code
_entity_poly.pdbx_strand_id
1 'polypeptide(L)'
;MTSPILTRRRLLAGAGAASAFATLPAWAQGHSLHAMKGGAPIRVGFDQVSGAVIDLAVGHGSRLVQGRKGHGIAVNGSVPGPLIRLREGQNVRLNVTNHLAEDTSIHWHGLLLPFHMDGVPGISFP
;
A
#
# COMPACT_ATOMS: atom_id res chain seq x y z
N MET A 1 -25.27 5.28 48.72
CA MET A 1 -24.53 4.47 47.72
C MET A 1 -25.54 3.65 46.99
N THR A 2 -25.95 4.09 45.79
CA THR A 2 -26.94 3.41 44.95
C THR A 2 -26.19 2.60 43.87
N SER A 3 -26.26 1.27 43.98
CA SER A 3 -25.70 0.36 43.00
C SER A 3 -26.50 0.48 41.68
N PRO A 4 -25.84 0.58 40.51
CA PRO A 4 -26.54 0.66 39.25
C PRO A 4 -27.19 -0.70 38.91
N ILE A 5 -28.51 -0.73 38.78
CA ILE A 5 -29.27 -1.91 38.38
C ILE A 5 -28.97 -2.17 36.91
N LEU A 6 -28.26 -3.27 36.64
CA LEU A 6 -28.02 -3.77 35.30
C LEU A 6 -29.33 -4.34 34.74
N THR A 7 -29.97 -3.67 33.81
CA THR A 7 -31.16 -4.15 33.12
C THR A 7 -30.78 -5.17 32.05
N ARG A 8 -31.61 -6.26 31.90
CA ARG A 8 -31.43 -7.32 30.89
C ARG A 8 -31.15 -6.75 29.47
N ARG A 9 -31.72 -5.60 29.12
CA ARG A 9 -31.55 -4.93 27.84
C ARG A 9 -30.12 -4.41 27.64
N ARG A 10 -29.43 -3.96 28.70
CA ARG A 10 -28.03 -3.52 28.64
C ARG A 10 -27.06 -4.70 28.57
N LEU A 11 -27.42 -5.83 29.18
CA LEU A 11 -26.59 -7.05 29.11
C LEU A 11 -26.65 -7.67 27.71
N LEU A 12 -27.82 -7.70 27.07
CA LEU A 12 -28.00 -8.21 25.71
C LEU A 12 -27.34 -7.30 24.64
N ALA A 13 -27.35 -5.97 24.85
CA ALA A 13 -26.66 -5.05 23.96
C ALA A 13 -25.13 -5.18 24.02
N GLY A 14 -24.57 -5.53 25.19
CA GLY A 14 -23.12 -5.77 25.36
C GLY A 14 -22.65 -7.11 24.77
N ALA A 15 -23.47 -8.16 24.88
CA ALA A 15 -23.12 -9.50 24.39
C ALA A 15 -23.25 -9.61 22.86
N GLY A 16 -24.19 -8.86 22.24
CA GLY A 16 -24.39 -8.88 20.80
C GLY A 16 -23.27 -8.19 20.00
N ALA A 17 -22.61 -7.19 20.59
CA ALA A 17 -21.53 -6.47 19.91
C ALA A 17 -20.22 -7.28 19.85
N ALA A 18 -19.96 -8.12 20.85
CA ALA A 18 -18.74 -8.95 20.87
C ALA A 18 -18.81 -10.15 19.91
N SER A 19 -20.00 -10.71 19.69
CA SER A 19 -20.19 -11.87 18.81
C SER A 19 -20.23 -11.51 17.32
N ALA A 20 -20.60 -10.28 16.96
CA ALA A 20 -20.65 -9.85 15.56
C ALA A 20 -19.26 -9.70 14.93
N PHE A 21 -18.22 -9.41 15.73
CA PHE A 21 -16.84 -9.32 15.24
C PHE A 21 -16.22 -10.67 14.87
N ALA A 22 -16.63 -11.77 15.52
CA ALA A 22 -16.06 -13.10 15.30
C ALA A 22 -16.56 -13.78 14.00
N THR A 23 -17.65 -13.27 13.40
CA THR A 23 -18.26 -13.83 12.18
C THR A 23 -17.94 -13.05 10.91
N LEU A 24 -17.20 -11.96 11.03
CA LEU A 24 -16.79 -11.18 9.86
C LEU A 24 -15.72 -11.96 9.07
N PRO A 25 -15.82 -12.01 7.75
CA PRO A 25 -14.78 -12.60 6.92
C PRO A 25 -13.43 -11.86 7.15
N ALA A 26 -12.32 -12.57 6.99
CA ALA A 26 -10.98 -12.09 7.34
C ALA A 26 -10.63 -10.70 6.73
N TRP A 27 -11.19 -10.36 5.58
CA TRP A 27 -11.03 -9.04 4.96
C TRP A 27 -11.79 -7.93 5.69
N ALA A 28 -12.83 -8.24 6.44
CA ALA A 28 -13.65 -7.28 7.20
C ALA A 28 -13.21 -7.16 8.69
N GLN A 29 -12.43 -8.11 9.16
CA GLN A 29 -11.69 -8.00 10.41
C GLN A 29 -10.51 -7.10 10.05
N GLY A 30 -10.65 -5.79 10.33
CA GLY A 30 -9.63 -4.80 9.99
C GLY A 30 -8.25 -5.41 10.25
N HIS A 31 -7.44 -5.51 9.21
CA HIS A 31 -6.08 -6.02 9.32
C HIS A 31 -5.46 -5.33 10.51
N SER A 32 -5.12 -6.11 11.50
CA SER A 32 -4.32 -5.64 12.62
C SER A 32 -3.22 -4.83 11.97
N LEU A 33 -3.27 -3.51 12.15
CA LEU A 33 -2.18 -2.64 11.69
C LEU A 33 -0.97 -3.18 12.45
N HIS A 34 -0.30 -4.17 11.86
CA HIS A 34 1.02 -4.56 12.32
C HIS A 34 1.73 -3.23 12.40
N ALA A 35 2.17 -2.88 13.61
CA ALA A 35 2.86 -1.63 13.87
C ALA A 35 3.99 -1.56 12.85
N MET A 36 3.70 -0.93 11.71
CA MET A 36 4.67 -0.69 10.67
C MET A 36 5.69 0.21 11.34
N LYS A 37 6.85 -0.33 11.65
CA LYS A 37 8.01 0.44 12.08
C LYS A 37 8.08 1.60 11.12
N GLY A 38 7.91 2.81 11.62
CA GLY A 38 7.68 4.01 10.84
C GLY A 38 8.62 4.11 9.66
N GLY A 39 8.08 3.88 8.47
CA GLY A 39 8.81 4.12 7.24
C GLY A 39 9.24 5.57 7.17
N ALA A 40 10.28 5.85 6.42
CA ALA A 40 10.75 7.21 6.17
C ALA A 40 9.59 8.11 5.69
N PRO A 41 9.65 9.42 5.95
CA PRO A 41 8.63 10.34 5.44
C PRO A 41 8.52 10.27 3.92
N ILE A 42 7.30 10.13 3.40
CA ILE A 42 7.04 10.16 1.95
C ILE A 42 7.22 11.59 1.47
N ARG A 43 8.05 11.80 0.47
CA ARG A 43 8.25 13.08 -0.21
C ARG A 43 7.11 13.34 -1.19
N VAL A 44 6.78 14.61 -1.36
CA VAL A 44 5.82 15.07 -2.38
C VAL A 44 6.60 15.74 -3.51
N GLY A 45 6.34 15.31 -4.73
CA GLY A 45 7.00 15.87 -5.92
C GLY A 45 7.59 14.77 -6.79
N PHE A 46 8.08 15.19 -7.96
CA PHE A 46 8.71 14.29 -8.91
C PHE A 46 10.23 14.40 -8.81
N ASP A 47 10.90 13.36 -8.38
CA ASP A 47 12.29 13.17 -8.75
C ASP A 47 12.31 12.73 -10.21
N GLN A 48 13.28 13.20 -10.99
CA GLN A 48 13.46 12.75 -12.36
C GLN A 48 14.59 11.73 -12.42
N VAL A 49 14.30 10.61 -13.08
CA VAL A 49 15.27 9.55 -13.32
C VAL A 49 15.35 9.25 -14.82
N SER A 50 16.56 8.95 -15.29
CA SER A 50 16.82 8.61 -16.70
C SER A 50 18.08 7.75 -16.77
N GLY A 51 18.32 7.13 -17.91
CA GLY A 51 19.50 6.28 -18.13
C GLY A 51 19.17 4.93 -18.70
N ALA A 52 20.18 4.11 -18.91
CA ALA A 52 20.03 2.74 -19.41
C ALA A 52 19.67 1.74 -18.30
N VAL A 53 19.94 2.07 -17.06
CA VAL A 53 19.56 1.27 -15.87
C VAL A 53 18.93 2.21 -14.86
N ILE A 54 17.74 1.86 -14.40
CA ILE A 54 16.96 2.65 -13.44
C ILE A 54 16.49 1.73 -12.33
N ASP A 55 16.79 2.08 -11.09
CA ASP A 55 16.38 1.33 -9.91
C ASP A 55 15.13 1.96 -9.29
N LEU A 56 14.11 1.14 -9.07
CA LEU A 56 12.84 1.51 -8.46
C LEU A 56 12.63 0.67 -7.20
N ALA A 57 12.46 1.33 -6.06
CA ALA A 57 12.19 0.69 -4.78
C ALA A 57 10.76 0.98 -4.34
N VAL A 58 9.94 -0.07 -4.21
CA VAL A 58 8.57 0.03 -3.70
C VAL A 58 8.58 -0.27 -2.21
N GLY A 59 8.00 0.60 -1.39
CA GLY A 59 7.99 0.40 0.05
C GLY A 59 7.00 1.28 0.79
N HIS A 60 6.82 0.98 2.07
CA HIS A 60 5.97 1.77 2.94
C HIS A 60 6.63 3.09 3.34
N GLY A 61 5.79 4.13 3.45
CA GLY A 61 6.21 5.40 3.98
C GLY A 61 5.09 6.08 4.77
N SER A 62 5.44 7.13 5.51
CA SER A 62 4.48 7.95 6.24
C SER A 62 4.36 9.34 5.64
N ARG A 63 3.17 9.93 5.66
CA ARG A 63 2.88 11.26 5.15
C ARG A 63 1.87 11.97 6.03
N LEU A 64 2.02 13.29 6.16
CA LEU A 64 0.98 14.13 6.72
C LEU A 64 -0.01 14.55 5.63
N VAL A 65 -1.28 14.24 5.84
CA VAL A 65 -2.38 14.66 4.98
C VAL A 65 -3.35 15.46 5.85
N GLN A 66 -3.52 16.73 5.58
CA GLN A 66 -4.35 17.64 6.36
C GLN A 66 -4.05 17.58 7.88
N GLY A 67 -2.76 17.56 8.24
CA GLY A 67 -2.30 17.48 9.62
C GLY A 67 -2.41 16.11 10.30
N ARG A 68 -2.93 15.10 9.63
CA ARG A 68 -3.05 13.72 10.14
C ARG A 68 -1.96 12.84 9.53
N LYS A 69 -1.27 12.06 10.37
CA LYS A 69 -0.29 11.08 9.89
C LYS A 69 -1.00 9.91 9.23
N GLY A 70 -0.74 9.71 7.95
CA GLY A 70 -1.17 8.56 7.17
C GLY A 70 0.03 7.69 6.77
N HIS A 71 -0.27 6.45 6.39
CA HIS A 71 0.69 5.52 5.81
C HIS A 71 0.30 5.27 4.36
N GLY A 72 1.30 5.02 3.52
CA GLY A 72 1.08 4.73 2.11
C GLY A 72 2.25 3.95 1.51
N ILE A 73 2.06 3.51 0.28
CA ILE A 73 3.10 2.89 -0.53
C ILE A 73 3.68 3.97 -1.43
N ALA A 74 4.99 3.99 -1.53
CA ALA A 74 5.74 4.96 -2.33
C ALA A 74 6.74 4.25 -3.24
N VAL A 75 7.08 4.87 -4.35
CA VAL A 75 8.18 4.44 -5.22
C VAL A 75 9.34 5.41 -5.02
N ASN A 76 10.52 4.90 -4.70
CA ASN A 76 11.70 5.69 -4.34
C ASN A 76 11.43 6.74 -3.24
N GLY A 77 10.51 6.40 -2.31
CA GLY A 77 10.14 7.26 -1.18
C GLY A 77 9.33 8.50 -1.56
N SER A 78 8.72 8.56 -2.74
CA SER A 78 7.88 9.68 -3.19
C SER A 78 6.50 9.23 -3.69
N VAL A 79 5.52 10.14 -3.57
CA VAL A 79 4.19 10.03 -4.15
C VAL A 79 3.83 11.40 -4.75
N PRO A 80 3.58 11.45 -6.07
CA PRO A 80 3.77 10.37 -7.05
C PRO A 80 5.20 9.83 -7.06
N GLY A 81 5.40 8.63 -7.63
CA GLY A 81 6.73 8.07 -7.86
C GLY A 81 7.58 8.94 -8.81
N PRO A 82 8.83 8.57 -9.07
CA PRO A 82 9.72 9.36 -9.90
C PRO A 82 9.22 9.47 -11.35
N LEU A 83 9.46 10.61 -11.97
CA LEU A 83 9.24 10.80 -13.40
C LEU A 83 10.38 10.12 -14.17
N ILE A 84 10.07 9.06 -14.89
CA ILE A 84 11.04 8.33 -15.71
C ILE A 84 11.07 8.96 -17.10
N ARG A 85 12.24 9.45 -17.51
CA ARG A 85 12.45 10.01 -18.85
C ARG A 85 13.24 9.04 -19.70
N LEU A 86 12.63 8.59 -20.79
CA LEU A 86 13.20 7.65 -21.74
C LEU A 86 13.25 8.30 -23.13
N ARG A 87 14.08 7.74 -24.01
CA ARG A 87 14.11 8.09 -25.43
C ARG A 87 13.51 6.95 -26.23
N GLU A 88 12.77 7.26 -27.27
CA GLU A 88 12.27 6.27 -28.21
C GLU A 88 13.43 5.44 -28.80
N GLY A 89 13.25 4.12 -28.87
CA GLY A 89 14.27 3.18 -29.32
C GLY A 89 15.39 2.89 -28.30
N GLN A 90 15.35 3.48 -27.12
CA GLN A 90 16.32 3.18 -26.06
C GLN A 90 16.06 1.84 -25.39
N ASN A 91 17.10 1.01 -25.26
CA ASN A 91 17.08 -0.17 -24.40
C ASN A 91 17.29 0.26 -22.95
N VAL A 92 16.34 -0.06 -22.08
CA VAL A 92 16.38 0.30 -20.66
C VAL A 92 16.15 -0.92 -19.81
N ARG A 93 16.92 -1.05 -18.73
CA ARG A 93 16.67 -2.01 -17.66
C ARG A 93 16.03 -1.28 -16.47
N LEU A 94 14.84 -1.71 -16.09
CA LEU A 94 14.15 -1.24 -14.91
C LEU A 94 14.25 -2.32 -13.82
N ASN A 95 15.02 -2.08 -12.79
CA ASN A 95 15.15 -2.98 -11.65
C ASN A 95 14.12 -2.56 -10.59
N VAL A 96 13.21 -3.46 -10.25
CA VAL A 96 12.20 -3.20 -9.22
C VAL A 96 12.54 -4.00 -7.98
N THR A 97 12.74 -3.30 -6.86
CA THR A 97 12.93 -3.91 -5.55
C THR A 97 11.67 -3.73 -4.71
N ASN A 98 11.08 -4.83 -4.26
CA ASN A 98 9.93 -4.84 -3.38
C ASN A 98 10.36 -4.92 -1.92
N HIS A 99 10.07 -3.89 -1.13
CA HIS A 99 10.27 -3.82 0.33
C HIS A 99 8.96 -3.99 1.11
N LEU A 100 7.86 -4.36 0.43
CA LEU A 100 6.61 -4.70 1.08
C LEU A 100 6.69 -6.14 1.64
N ALA A 101 5.80 -6.46 2.58
CA ALA A 101 5.63 -7.82 3.07
C ALA A 101 4.75 -8.68 2.15
N GLU A 102 4.19 -8.10 1.12
CA GLU A 102 3.28 -8.69 0.14
C GLU A 102 3.85 -8.57 -1.27
N ASP A 103 3.41 -9.42 -2.16
CA ASP A 103 3.80 -9.37 -3.56
C ASP A 103 3.26 -8.10 -4.22
N THR A 104 4.07 -7.53 -5.11
CA THR A 104 3.68 -6.35 -5.88
C THR A 104 4.27 -6.38 -7.26
N SER A 105 3.68 -5.63 -8.17
CA SER A 105 4.21 -5.41 -9.51
C SER A 105 4.07 -3.95 -9.93
N ILE A 106 4.78 -3.55 -10.96
CA ILE A 106 4.60 -2.26 -11.63
C ILE A 106 4.05 -2.53 -13.02
N HIS A 107 2.85 -2.00 -13.29
CA HIS A 107 2.27 -2.01 -14.62
C HIS A 107 2.70 -0.77 -15.41
N TRP A 108 3.09 -0.98 -16.67
CA TRP A 108 3.57 0.07 -17.57
C TRP A 108 2.44 0.54 -18.49
N HIS A 109 1.48 1.24 -17.92
CA HIS A 109 0.27 1.64 -18.62
C HIS A 109 0.54 2.44 -19.89
N GLY A 110 0.04 1.93 -21.03
CA GLY A 110 0.15 2.58 -22.34
C GLY A 110 1.48 2.39 -23.06
N LEU A 111 2.43 1.61 -22.53
CA LEU A 111 3.65 1.25 -23.24
C LEU A 111 3.43 -0.01 -24.08
N LEU A 112 3.94 0.01 -25.31
CA LEU A 112 3.99 -1.17 -26.19
C LEU A 112 5.22 -2.00 -25.83
N LEU A 113 5.02 -3.08 -25.11
CA LEU A 113 6.09 -3.98 -24.67
C LEU A 113 5.60 -5.44 -24.64
N PRO A 114 6.50 -6.42 -24.56
CA PRO A 114 6.10 -7.82 -24.42
C PRO A 114 5.23 -8.03 -23.18
N PHE A 115 4.12 -8.76 -23.33
CA PHE A 115 3.09 -8.90 -22.28
C PHE A 115 3.65 -9.43 -20.96
N HIS A 116 4.65 -10.32 -20.98
CA HIS A 116 5.28 -10.86 -19.77
C HIS A 116 6.11 -9.83 -18.98
N MET A 117 6.35 -8.65 -19.54
CA MET A 117 7.01 -7.53 -18.87
C MET A 117 6.03 -6.43 -18.44
N ASP A 118 4.74 -6.58 -18.73
CA ASP A 118 3.73 -5.55 -18.52
C ASP A 118 3.27 -5.41 -17.05
N GLY A 119 3.63 -6.36 -16.22
CA GLY A 119 3.39 -6.29 -14.78
C GLY A 119 1.92 -6.49 -14.37
N VAL A 120 1.08 -7.10 -15.22
CA VAL A 120 -0.34 -7.35 -14.93
C VAL A 120 -0.50 -8.74 -14.31
N PRO A 121 -0.99 -8.86 -13.04
CA PRO A 121 -1.25 -10.14 -12.41
C PRO A 121 -2.26 -10.98 -13.22
N GLY A 122 -2.03 -12.28 -13.32
CA GLY A 122 -2.87 -13.20 -14.09
C GLY A 122 -2.68 -13.13 -15.61
N ILE A 123 -1.85 -12.19 -16.11
CA ILE A 123 -1.49 -12.06 -17.53
C ILE A 123 0.03 -12.18 -17.71
N SER A 124 0.78 -11.30 -17.04
CA SER A 124 2.24 -11.28 -17.12
C SER A 124 2.90 -12.37 -16.27
N PHE A 125 2.23 -12.74 -15.17
CA PHE A 125 2.64 -13.77 -14.21
C PHE A 125 1.42 -14.33 -13.47
N PRO A 126 1.51 -15.53 -12.85
CA PRO A 126 0.43 -16.17 -12.08
C PRO A 126 -0.13 -15.33 -10.96
#